data_0dbeb2b48313807a517fba9a3880e981
#
_entry.id   0dbeb2b48313807a517fba9a3880e981
#
_cell.length_a   1.000
_cell.length_b   1.000
_cell.length_c   1.000
_cell.angle_alpha   90.00
_cell.angle_beta   90.00
_cell.angle_gamma   90.00
#
_symmetry.space_group_name_H-M   'P 1'
#
loop_
_entity.id
_entity.type
_entity.pdbx_description
1 polymer ?
#
loop_
_entity_poly.entity_id
_entity_poly.type
_entity_poly.pdbx_seq_one_letter_code
_entity_poly.pdbx_strand_id
1 'polypeptide(L)'
;MFSSDKALSDFVEKAYIKLLEAGYVINSEYIKEIPYGVTLKTGRSEADLVSAAVYHTEKKGFSVVTTDPEIKSLLLSLITKIGTLGSDEAGKGDIFGPLVVCSFILGKKEEVLLKLGAKDSKRMKNEEILDIYKKIDAGFRDSFSMVRIMPERYNSFYQNLAEQGKNLTDLLAWAHSKAISNVVAKRNDIKRVLVDKFTPSYSANARIIAAAGKIPVDFQVRAEQDPAVAIASVIARAGYLISLRQISETVLENKFSLIPGSGAESDKLLEEIEECFGHDIFNKIAKTHFANFERLP
;
A
#
# COMPACT_ATOMS: atom_id res chain seq x y z
N MET A 1 -16.13 -9.06 -31.72
CA MET A 1 -16.82 -8.95 -30.41
C MET A 1 -16.01 -9.84 -29.49
N PHE A 2 -15.20 -9.23 -28.66
CA PHE A 2 -14.28 -9.93 -27.78
C PHE A 2 -14.98 -10.14 -26.44
N SER A 3 -15.01 -11.40 -25.95
CA SER A 3 -15.49 -11.81 -24.62
C SER A 3 -17.00 -11.64 -24.33
N SER A 4 -17.58 -12.64 -23.69
CA SER A 4 -18.90 -12.54 -23.04
C SER A 4 -18.92 -11.53 -21.86
N ASP A 5 -17.74 -11.07 -21.43
CA ASP A 5 -17.58 -10.04 -20.40
C ASP A 5 -17.65 -8.64 -21.04
N LYS A 6 -18.79 -7.98 -20.87
CA LYS A 6 -19.04 -6.66 -21.40
C LYS A 6 -18.05 -5.61 -20.86
N ALA A 7 -17.67 -5.71 -19.59
CA ALA A 7 -16.74 -4.76 -18.99
C ALA A 7 -15.33 -4.86 -19.62
N LEU A 8 -14.90 -6.08 -19.92
CA LEU A 8 -13.64 -6.34 -20.61
C LEU A 8 -13.67 -5.84 -22.06
N SER A 9 -14.77 -6.05 -22.77
CA SER A 9 -14.97 -5.54 -24.14
C SER A 9 -14.91 -4.02 -24.20
N ASP A 10 -15.63 -3.34 -23.30
CA ASP A 10 -15.64 -1.87 -23.19
C ASP A 10 -14.23 -1.32 -22.81
N PHE A 11 -13.50 -2.07 -21.99
CA PHE A 11 -12.12 -1.72 -21.65
C PHE A 11 -11.18 -1.80 -22.86
N VAL A 12 -11.26 -2.88 -23.65
CA VAL A 12 -10.42 -3.10 -24.85
C VAL A 12 -10.62 -2.00 -25.86
N GLU A 13 -11.87 -1.58 -26.10
CA GLU A 13 -12.18 -0.48 -27.01
C GLU A 13 -11.54 0.83 -26.56
N LYS A 14 -11.69 1.17 -25.27
CA LYS A 14 -11.06 2.38 -24.68
C LYS A 14 -9.55 2.29 -24.71
N ALA A 15 -8.97 1.12 -24.44
CA ALA A 15 -7.53 0.88 -24.47
C ALA A 15 -6.97 1.09 -25.88
N TYR A 16 -7.65 0.57 -26.89
CA TYR A 16 -7.27 0.74 -28.29
C TYR A 16 -7.18 2.22 -28.66
N ILE A 17 -8.24 3.00 -28.40
CA ILE A 17 -8.28 4.43 -28.67
C ILE A 17 -7.18 5.18 -27.92
N LYS A 18 -7.05 4.93 -26.62
CA LYS A 18 -6.09 5.64 -25.76
C LYS A 18 -4.63 5.38 -26.14
N LEU A 19 -4.31 4.16 -26.54
CA LEU A 19 -2.98 3.80 -27.00
C LEU A 19 -2.64 4.48 -28.34
N LEU A 20 -3.58 4.52 -29.29
CA LEU A 20 -3.42 5.25 -30.54
C LEU A 20 -3.22 6.76 -30.31
N GLU A 21 -4.04 7.39 -29.46
CA GLU A 21 -3.93 8.82 -29.10
C GLU A 21 -2.57 9.13 -28.45
N ALA A 22 -2.01 8.18 -27.70
CA ALA A 22 -0.69 8.30 -27.07
C ALA A 22 0.47 7.99 -28.04
N GLY A 23 0.20 7.72 -29.33
CA GLY A 23 1.20 7.47 -30.36
C GLY A 23 1.78 6.05 -30.30
N TYR A 24 1.02 5.08 -29.77
CA TYR A 24 1.40 3.67 -29.81
C TYR A 24 0.76 2.99 -31.02
N VAL A 25 1.50 2.05 -31.61
CA VAL A 25 0.99 1.13 -32.64
C VAL A 25 0.21 0.02 -31.94
N ILE A 26 -1.00 -0.22 -32.35
CA ILE A 26 -1.83 -1.34 -31.93
C ILE A 26 -2.65 -1.84 -33.12
N ASN A 27 -2.70 -3.15 -33.33
CA ASN A 27 -3.49 -3.79 -34.37
C ASN A 27 -4.50 -4.74 -33.72
N SER A 28 -5.71 -4.81 -34.24
CA SER A 28 -6.76 -5.74 -33.77
C SER A 28 -6.33 -7.21 -33.82
N GLU A 29 -5.45 -7.59 -34.75
CA GLU A 29 -4.88 -8.94 -34.85
C GLU A 29 -3.99 -9.32 -33.65
N TYR A 30 -3.49 -8.32 -32.91
CA TYR A 30 -2.67 -8.51 -31.72
C TYR A 30 -3.49 -8.59 -30.45
N ILE A 31 -4.81 -8.49 -30.53
CA ILE A 31 -5.72 -8.64 -29.40
C ILE A 31 -6.26 -10.05 -29.37
N LYS A 32 -5.93 -10.81 -28.32
CA LYS A 32 -6.33 -12.21 -28.15
C LYS A 32 -7.00 -12.44 -26.81
N GLU A 33 -8.08 -13.19 -26.82
CA GLU A 33 -8.70 -13.66 -25.59
C GLU A 33 -7.81 -14.69 -24.88
N ILE A 34 -7.80 -14.60 -23.57
CA ILE A 34 -7.17 -15.56 -22.64
C ILE A 34 -8.16 -15.84 -21.50
N PRO A 35 -7.97 -16.90 -20.71
CA PRO A 35 -8.82 -17.16 -19.56
C PRO A 35 -8.91 -15.94 -18.65
N TYR A 36 -10.13 -15.46 -18.42
CA TYR A 36 -10.46 -14.28 -17.59
C TYR A 36 -9.87 -12.94 -18.08
N GLY A 37 -9.50 -12.82 -19.37
CA GLY A 37 -8.88 -11.58 -19.82
C GLY A 37 -8.59 -11.52 -21.31
N VAL A 38 -7.78 -10.53 -21.67
CA VAL A 38 -7.25 -10.34 -23.01
C VAL A 38 -5.76 -10.04 -22.96
N THR A 39 -5.03 -10.45 -23.98
CA THR A 39 -3.68 -9.94 -24.26
C THR A 39 -3.74 -9.00 -25.45
N LEU A 40 -2.92 -7.98 -25.42
CA LEU A 40 -2.69 -7.10 -26.55
C LEU A 40 -1.17 -6.87 -26.72
N LYS A 41 -0.74 -6.63 -27.97
CA LYS A 41 0.62 -6.19 -28.26
C LYS A 41 0.58 -4.76 -28.77
N THR A 42 1.43 -3.92 -28.22
CA THR A 42 1.53 -2.49 -28.56
C THR A 42 2.95 -1.99 -28.31
N GLY A 43 3.38 -0.96 -29.03
CA GLY A 43 4.70 -0.36 -28.93
C GLY A 43 4.75 0.96 -29.67
N ARG A 44 5.91 1.65 -29.66
CA ARG A 44 6.11 2.89 -30.44
C ARG A 44 6.25 2.62 -31.93
N SER A 45 6.65 1.40 -32.27
CA SER A 45 6.75 0.89 -33.64
C SER A 45 6.39 -0.60 -33.67
N GLU A 46 6.24 -1.18 -34.86
CA GLU A 46 6.03 -2.63 -34.99
C GLU A 46 7.26 -3.46 -34.56
N ALA A 47 8.44 -2.85 -34.52
CA ALA A 47 9.67 -3.50 -34.05
C ALA A 47 9.77 -3.59 -32.52
N ASP A 48 9.04 -2.71 -31.78
CA ASP A 48 9.15 -2.56 -30.33
C ASP A 48 7.89 -3.03 -29.59
N LEU A 49 7.14 -3.95 -30.17
CA LEU A 49 5.89 -4.44 -29.57
C LEU A 49 6.15 -5.19 -28.27
N VAL A 50 5.54 -4.74 -27.20
CA VAL A 50 5.46 -5.43 -25.91
C VAL A 50 4.06 -5.98 -25.67
N SER A 51 4.00 -7.07 -24.92
CA SER A 51 2.72 -7.68 -24.54
C SER A 51 2.19 -7.04 -23.28
N ALA A 52 0.88 -6.76 -23.27
CA ALA A 52 0.13 -6.42 -22.07
C ALA A 52 -1.04 -7.40 -21.92
N ALA A 53 -1.24 -7.92 -20.72
CA ALA A 53 -2.39 -8.75 -20.38
C ALA A 53 -3.30 -7.96 -19.43
N VAL A 54 -4.58 -7.98 -19.70
CA VAL A 54 -5.62 -7.36 -18.86
C VAL A 54 -6.59 -8.46 -18.45
N TYR A 55 -6.73 -8.64 -17.16
CA TYR A 55 -7.67 -9.59 -16.57
C TYR A 55 -8.82 -8.84 -15.91
N HIS A 56 -10.00 -9.44 -15.96
CA HIS A 56 -11.17 -8.97 -15.26
C HIS A 56 -11.94 -10.12 -14.62
N THR A 57 -12.34 -9.94 -13.37
CA THR A 57 -13.30 -10.82 -12.69
C THR A 57 -14.21 -9.97 -11.82
N GLU A 58 -15.49 -10.35 -11.69
CA GLU A 58 -16.43 -9.62 -10.82
C GLU A 58 -15.91 -9.48 -9.38
N LYS A 59 -15.22 -10.49 -8.86
CA LYS A 59 -14.70 -10.52 -7.49
C LYS A 59 -13.48 -9.64 -7.28
N LYS A 60 -12.57 -9.53 -8.27
CA LYS A 60 -11.27 -8.86 -8.14
C LYS A 60 -11.16 -7.58 -8.97
N GLY A 61 -12.13 -7.30 -9.84
CA GLY A 61 -12.06 -6.20 -10.79
C GLY A 61 -10.98 -6.41 -11.86
N PHE A 62 -10.46 -5.32 -12.39
CA PHE A 62 -9.42 -5.30 -13.41
C PHE A 62 -8.02 -5.42 -12.83
N SER A 63 -7.12 -6.12 -13.56
CA SER A 63 -5.69 -6.06 -13.33
C SER A 63 -4.91 -6.00 -14.65
N VAL A 64 -3.78 -5.27 -14.65
CA VAL A 64 -2.94 -5.06 -15.84
C VAL A 64 -1.54 -5.60 -15.58
N VAL A 65 -1.05 -6.45 -16.46
CA VAL A 65 0.29 -7.06 -16.42
C VAL A 65 1.03 -6.73 -17.72
N THR A 66 2.11 -5.97 -17.63
CA THR A 66 3.02 -5.67 -18.73
C THR A 66 4.39 -5.23 -18.15
N THR A 67 5.44 -5.37 -18.94
CA THR A 67 6.80 -4.92 -18.58
C THR A 67 7.04 -3.45 -18.85
N ASP A 68 6.23 -2.82 -19.72
CA ASP A 68 6.35 -1.42 -20.07
C ASP A 68 5.58 -0.51 -19.10
N PRO A 69 6.27 0.41 -18.38
CA PRO A 69 5.63 1.27 -17.39
C PRO A 69 4.67 2.30 -17.98
N GLU A 70 4.92 2.80 -19.21
CA GLU A 70 4.05 3.79 -19.84
C GLU A 70 2.75 3.14 -20.32
N ILE A 71 2.84 1.99 -20.99
CA ILE A 71 1.68 1.19 -21.40
C ILE A 71 0.87 0.82 -20.16
N LYS A 72 1.53 0.37 -19.08
CA LYS A 72 0.86 0.05 -17.82
C LYS A 72 0.09 1.24 -17.27
N SER A 73 0.71 2.41 -17.25
CA SER A 73 0.08 3.65 -16.77
C SER A 73 -1.15 4.03 -17.60
N LEU A 74 -1.05 3.97 -18.93
CA LEU A 74 -2.16 4.26 -19.82
C LEU A 74 -3.33 3.31 -19.60
N LEU A 75 -3.08 2.02 -19.50
CA LEU A 75 -4.12 1.02 -19.27
C LEU A 75 -4.74 1.16 -17.86
N LEU A 76 -3.92 1.37 -16.83
CA LEU A 76 -4.42 1.60 -15.47
C LEU A 76 -5.29 2.86 -15.38
N SER A 77 -4.98 3.92 -16.12
CA SER A 77 -5.78 5.14 -16.11
C SER A 77 -7.22 4.95 -16.61
N LEU A 78 -7.47 3.89 -17.38
CA LEU A 78 -8.82 3.55 -17.87
C LEU A 78 -9.71 2.89 -16.80
N ILE A 79 -9.08 2.22 -15.83
CA ILE A 79 -9.77 1.47 -14.78
C ILE A 79 -9.66 2.15 -13.41
N THR A 80 -8.68 3.03 -13.25
CA THR A 80 -8.45 3.74 -12.00
C THR A 80 -9.55 4.76 -11.75
N LYS A 81 -10.16 4.68 -10.61
CA LYS A 81 -11.16 5.66 -10.18
C LYS A 81 -10.45 6.86 -9.56
N ILE A 82 -10.16 7.88 -10.38
CA ILE A 82 -9.61 9.14 -9.89
C ILE A 82 -10.52 9.74 -8.82
N GLY A 83 -9.92 10.17 -7.71
CA GLY A 83 -10.62 10.57 -6.48
C GLY A 83 -10.71 9.45 -5.45
N THR A 84 -9.97 8.33 -5.63
CA THR A 84 -9.84 7.29 -4.62
C THR A 84 -8.82 7.70 -3.56
N LEU A 85 -9.23 7.70 -2.29
CA LEU A 85 -8.36 7.73 -1.12
C LEU A 85 -8.06 6.30 -0.68
N GLY A 86 -6.89 5.79 -1.00
CA GLY A 86 -6.41 4.47 -0.60
C GLY A 86 -5.79 4.50 0.79
N SER A 87 -5.95 3.43 1.58
CA SER A 87 -5.33 3.31 2.90
C SER A 87 -4.77 1.92 3.14
N ASP A 88 -3.52 1.85 3.61
CA ASP A 88 -2.78 0.61 3.90
C ASP A 88 -1.80 0.81 5.06
N GLU A 89 -1.26 -0.31 5.61
CA GLU A 89 -0.35 -0.31 6.75
C GLU A 89 0.96 -1.05 6.48
N ALA A 90 1.99 -0.72 7.29
CA ALA A 90 3.26 -1.43 7.38
C ALA A 90 3.68 -1.60 8.85
N GLY A 91 4.46 -2.63 9.13
CA GLY A 91 4.96 -2.89 10.49
C GLY A 91 4.03 -3.70 11.38
N LYS A 92 2.84 -4.12 10.91
CA LYS A 92 1.87 -4.89 11.70
C LYS A 92 2.39 -6.27 12.12
N GLY A 93 3.09 -6.97 11.22
CA GLY A 93 3.66 -8.30 11.45
C GLY A 93 5.15 -8.29 11.79
N ASP A 94 5.74 -7.12 11.99
CA ASP A 94 7.16 -6.96 12.28
C ASP A 94 7.35 -6.66 13.77
N ILE A 95 8.31 -7.32 14.42
CA ILE A 95 8.56 -7.15 15.86
C ILE A 95 9.18 -5.78 16.16
N PHE A 96 10.20 -5.40 15.38
CA PHE A 96 10.89 -4.12 15.55
C PHE A 96 10.15 -2.96 14.88
N GLY A 97 10.38 -1.77 15.41
CA GLY A 97 9.92 -0.53 14.82
C GLY A 97 8.42 -0.24 15.00
N PRO A 98 7.93 0.80 14.32
CA PRO A 98 6.58 1.31 14.49
C PRO A 98 5.52 0.47 13.78
N LEU A 99 4.26 0.72 14.13
CA LEU A 99 3.13 0.53 13.22
C LEU A 99 2.94 1.82 12.43
N VAL A 100 2.90 1.70 11.10
CA VAL A 100 2.71 2.84 10.19
C VAL A 100 1.48 2.62 9.35
N VAL A 101 0.56 3.58 9.34
CA VAL A 101 -0.60 3.60 8.46
C VAL A 101 -0.53 4.82 7.56
N CYS A 102 -0.77 4.65 6.28
CA CYS A 102 -0.83 5.75 5.33
C CYS A 102 -2.17 5.75 4.60
N SER A 103 -2.71 6.95 4.38
CA SER A 103 -3.79 7.18 3.43
C SER A 103 -3.33 8.15 2.36
N PHE A 104 -3.53 7.80 1.08
CA PHE A 104 -3.09 8.56 -0.09
C PHE A 104 -4.24 8.77 -1.06
N ILE A 105 -4.49 10.03 -1.46
CA ILE A 105 -5.47 10.38 -2.49
C ILE A 105 -4.85 10.31 -3.89
N LEU A 106 -5.44 9.50 -4.76
CA LEU A 106 -5.15 9.53 -6.19
C LEU A 106 -6.17 10.42 -6.90
N GLY A 107 -5.94 11.71 -6.83
CA GLY A 107 -6.69 12.73 -7.54
C GLY A 107 -6.12 12.96 -8.95
N LYS A 108 -6.65 13.96 -9.66
CA LYS A 108 -6.19 14.30 -11.01
C LYS A 108 -4.73 14.76 -11.05
N LYS A 109 -4.28 15.48 -10.04
CA LYS A 109 -2.88 15.93 -9.90
C LYS A 109 -1.91 14.76 -9.75
N GLU A 110 -2.33 13.71 -9.04
CA GLU A 110 -1.54 12.54 -8.70
C GLU A 110 -1.54 11.46 -9.82
N GLU A 111 -2.35 11.64 -10.86
CA GLU A 111 -2.47 10.66 -11.97
C GLU A 111 -1.10 10.35 -12.63
N VAL A 112 -0.19 11.32 -12.65
CA VAL A 112 1.18 11.13 -13.14
C VAL A 112 1.94 10.02 -12.40
N LEU A 113 1.58 9.72 -11.15
CA LEU A 113 2.20 8.66 -10.34
C LEU A 113 1.81 7.25 -10.81
N LEU A 114 0.79 7.10 -11.65
CA LEU A 114 0.46 5.82 -12.29
C LEU A 114 1.63 5.27 -13.13
N LYS A 115 2.51 6.15 -13.61
CA LYS A 115 3.75 5.76 -14.31
C LYS A 115 4.71 4.98 -13.42
N LEU A 116 4.67 5.18 -12.12
CA LEU A 116 5.48 4.41 -11.16
C LEU A 116 5.06 2.93 -11.09
N GLY A 117 3.89 2.62 -11.66
CA GLY A 117 3.28 1.30 -11.67
C GLY A 117 2.76 0.91 -10.27
N ALA A 118 1.55 0.36 -10.22
CA ALA A 118 1.06 -0.27 -8.99
C ALA A 118 1.83 -1.58 -8.79
N LYS A 119 2.96 -1.52 -8.11
CA LYS A 119 3.70 -2.71 -7.66
C LYS A 119 3.31 -2.98 -6.21
N ASP A 120 3.11 -4.24 -5.88
CA ASP A 120 3.01 -4.70 -4.50
C ASP A 120 4.32 -4.32 -3.78
N SER A 121 4.23 -3.43 -2.79
CA SER A 121 5.38 -2.93 -2.03
C SER A 121 6.19 -4.06 -1.38
N LYS A 122 5.57 -5.21 -1.11
CA LYS A 122 6.21 -6.41 -0.55
C LYS A 122 7.18 -7.09 -1.51
N ARG A 123 7.05 -6.82 -2.83
CA ARG A 123 7.91 -7.37 -3.89
C ARG A 123 8.97 -6.38 -4.36
N MET A 124 8.98 -5.17 -3.83
CA MET A 124 9.93 -4.13 -4.17
C MET A 124 11.14 -4.20 -3.25
N LYS A 125 12.32 -3.81 -3.77
CA LYS A 125 13.51 -3.62 -2.94
C LYS A 125 13.35 -2.37 -2.06
N ASN A 126 13.96 -2.40 -0.88
CA ASN A 126 13.85 -1.29 0.08
C ASN A 126 14.35 0.04 -0.51
N GLU A 127 15.41 0.01 -1.32
CA GLU A 127 15.97 1.20 -1.99
C GLU A 127 14.96 1.80 -2.99
N GLU A 128 14.29 0.94 -3.78
CA GLU A 128 13.26 1.37 -4.74
C GLU A 128 12.07 2.03 -4.02
N ILE A 129 11.63 1.46 -2.89
CA ILE A 129 10.56 2.02 -2.04
C ILE A 129 10.94 3.42 -1.53
N LEU A 130 12.16 3.58 -1.01
CA LEU A 130 12.64 4.85 -0.49
C LEU A 130 12.78 5.92 -1.57
N ASP A 131 13.22 5.56 -2.77
CA ASP A 131 13.36 6.48 -3.90
C ASP A 131 12.00 6.94 -4.44
N ILE A 132 11.03 6.03 -4.52
CA ILE A 132 9.65 6.39 -4.89
C ILE A 132 9.05 7.31 -3.83
N TYR A 133 9.22 7.00 -2.54
CA TYR A 133 8.73 7.83 -1.45
C TYR A 133 9.31 9.25 -1.51
N LYS A 134 10.63 9.41 -1.73
CA LYS A 134 11.26 10.73 -1.87
C LYS A 134 10.59 11.57 -2.98
N LYS A 135 10.29 10.96 -4.13
CA LYS A 135 9.62 11.65 -5.25
C LYS A 135 8.18 12.05 -4.88
N ILE A 136 7.45 11.17 -4.16
CA ILE A 136 6.09 11.46 -3.70
C ILE A 136 6.11 12.57 -2.64
N ASP A 137 6.99 12.49 -1.66
CA ASP A 137 7.10 13.48 -0.58
C ASP A 137 7.46 14.88 -1.12
N ALA A 138 8.35 14.96 -2.10
CA ALA A 138 8.75 16.21 -2.72
C ALA A 138 7.64 16.90 -3.53
N GLY A 139 6.78 16.12 -4.23
CA GLY A 139 5.78 16.69 -5.15
C GLY A 139 4.33 16.61 -4.68
N PHE A 140 4.02 15.72 -3.72
CA PHE A 140 2.64 15.34 -3.38
C PHE A 140 2.41 15.27 -1.85
N ARG A 141 3.11 16.10 -1.08
CA ARG A 141 3.02 16.11 0.39
C ARG A 141 1.60 16.30 0.91
N ASP A 142 0.77 17.07 0.22
CA ASP A 142 -0.62 17.33 0.60
C ASP A 142 -1.58 16.20 0.21
N SER A 143 -1.09 15.20 -0.53
CA SER A 143 -1.90 14.11 -1.06
C SER A 143 -1.96 12.91 -0.13
N PHE A 144 -1.21 12.90 0.95
CA PHE A 144 -1.21 11.80 1.91
C PHE A 144 -1.13 12.23 3.37
N SER A 145 -1.49 11.31 4.23
CA SER A 145 -1.23 11.38 5.67
C SER A 145 -0.64 10.07 6.14
N MET A 146 0.48 10.16 6.86
CA MET A 146 1.16 9.03 7.48
C MET A 146 1.02 9.15 9.00
N VAL A 147 0.46 8.14 9.63
CA VAL A 147 0.38 7.97 11.08
C VAL A 147 1.42 6.94 11.48
N ARG A 148 2.42 7.37 12.26
CA ARG A 148 3.47 6.50 12.81
C ARG A 148 3.26 6.34 14.31
N ILE A 149 3.12 5.12 14.76
CA ILE A 149 3.00 4.77 16.17
C ILE A 149 4.30 4.07 16.55
N MET A 150 5.24 4.87 17.12
CA MET A 150 6.56 4.39 17.56
C MET A 150 6.41 3.34 18.67
N PRO A 151 7.40 2.42 18.85
CA PRO A 151 7.28 1.26 19.74
C PRO A 151 6.79 1.60 21.14
N GLU A 152 7.38 2.56 21.83
CA GLU A 152 6.98 2.97 23.18
C GLU A 152 5.50 3.39 23.24
N ARG A 153 5.05 4.18 22.27
CA ARG A 153 3.66 4.61 22.19
C ARG A 153 2.73 3.47 21.75
N TYR A 154 3.22 2.58 20.89
CA TYR A 154 2.50 1.39 20.48
C TYR A 154 2.24 0.47 21.68
N ASN A 155 3.26 0.18 22.49
CA ASN A 155 3.17 -0.70 23.65
C ASN A 155 2.19 -0.13 24.69
N SER A 156 2.29 1.18 25.00
CA SER A 156 1.36 1.86 25.88
C SER A 156 -0.09 1.82 25.35
N PHE A 157 -0.32 2.05 24.05
CA PHE A 157 -1.65 1.97 23.46
C PHE A 157 -2.19 0.54 23.47
N TYR A 158 -1.35 -0.43 23.13
CA TYR A 158 -1.74 -1.82 23.10
C TYR A 158 -2.17 -2.31 24.48
N GLN A 159 -1.41 -1.98 25.52
CA GLN A 159 -1.76 -2.30 26.91
C GLN A 159 -3.08 -1.66 27.32
N ASN A 160 -3.25 -0.36 27.10
CA ASN A 160 -4.52 0.35 27.43
C ASN A 160 -5.73 -0.24 26.69
N LEU A 161 -5.55 -0.72 25.46
CA LEU A 161 -6.62 -1.39 24.72
C LEU A 161 -6.93 -2.77 25.28
N ALA A 162 -5.90 -3.55 25.66
CA ALA A 162 -6.08 -4.86 26.28
C ALA A 162 -6.84 -4.76 27.61
N GLU A 163 -6.55 -3.77 28.44
CA GLU A 163 -7.29 -3.49 29.70
C GLU A 163 -8.79 -3.19 29.45
N GLN A 164 -9.14 -2.68 28.26
CA GLN A 164 -10.50 -2.42 27.82
C GLN A 164 -11.15 -3.60 27.05
N GLY A 165 -10.50 -4.76 26.99
CA GLY A 165 -10.94 -5.91 26.19
C GLY A 165 -10.88 -5.70 24.67
N LYS A 166 -10.07 -4.73 24.22
CA LYS A 166 -9.80 -4.41 22.82
C LYS A 166 -8.46 -5.01 22.39
N ASN A 167 -8.18 -4.96 21.08
CA ASN A 167 -7.01 -5.61 20.52
C ASN A 167 -6.35 -4.79 19.38
N LEU A 168 -5.37 -5.38 18.69
CA LEU A 168 -4.66 -4.78 17.57
C LEU A 168 -5.60 -4.28 16.45
N THR A 169 -6.74 -4.94 16.23
CA THR A 169 -7.74 -4.50 15.25
C THR A 169 -8.29 -3.11 15.58
N ASP A 170 -8.50 -2.83 16.85
CA ASP A 170 -8.99 -1.50 17.31
C ASP A 170 -7.93 -0.43 17.13
N LEU A 171 -6.65 -0.76 17.37
CA LEU A 171 -5.51 0.14 17.13
C LEU A 171 -5.37 0.46 15.64
N LEU A 172 -5.45 -0.56 14.78
CA LEU A 172 -5.42 -0.38 13.32
C LEU A 172 -6.59 0.49 12.85
N ALA A 173 -7.81 0.19 13.30
CA ALA A 173 -8.98 0.99 12.95
C ALA A 173 -8.82 2.46 13.36
N TRP A 174 -8.26 2.73 14.55
CA TRP A 174 -7.94 4.09 14.97
C TRP A 174 -6.90 4.75 14.06
N ALA A 175 -5.82 4.05 13.71
CA ALA A 175 -4.75 4.59 12.89
C ALA A 175 -5.21 4.89 11.45
N HIS A 176 -5.96 3.97 10.83
CA HIS A 176 -6.60 4.20 9.52
C HIS A 176 -7.57 5.38 9.57
N SER A 177 -8.43 5.44 10.58
CA SER A 177 -9.38 6.55 10.77
C SER A 177 -8.65 7.89 10.87
N LYS A 178 -7.54 7.94 11.63
CA LYS A 178 -6.74 9.16 11.78
C LYS A 178 -6.07 9.57 10.49
N ALA A 179 -5.48 8.63 9.74
CA ALA A 179 -4.85 8.90 8.45
C ALA A 179 -5.89 9.40 7.42
N ILE A 180 -7.04 8.73 7.33
CA ILE A 180 -8.14 9.11 6.44
C ILE A 180 -8.68 10.50 6.78
N SER A 181 -9.04 10.75 8.05
CA SER A 181 -9.59 12.04 8.47
C SER A 181 -8.65 13.21 8.19
N ASN A 182 -7.33 13.00 8.35
CA ASN A 182 -6.33 14.03 8.06
C ASN A 182 -6.29 14.42 6.58
N VAL A 183 -6.52 13.47 5.65
CA VAL A 183 -6.59 13.77 4.21
C VAL A 183 -7.93 14.38 3.85
N VAL A 184 -9.03 13.83 4.38
CA VAL A 184 -10.40 14.35 4.16
C VAL A 184 -10.52 15.81 4.58
N ALA A 185 -9.85 16.21 5.68
CA ALA A 185 -9.84 17.60 6.15
C ALA A 185 -9.13 18.58 5.20
N LYS A 186 -8.27 18.10 4.30
CA LYS A 186 -7.45 18.94 3.39
C LYS A 186 -7.88 18.89 1.93
N ARG A 187 -8.64 17.85 1.54
CA ARG A 187 -8.94 17.53 0.15
C ARG A 187 -10.45 17.44 -0.07
N ASN A 188 -10.95 18.10 -1.09
CA ASN A 188 -12.36 18.10 -1.47
C ASN A 188 -12.67 17.29 -2.74
N ASP A 189 -11.64 16.71 -3.37
CA ASP A 189 -11.74 15.92 -4.59
C ASP A 189 -11.85 14.41 -4.35
N ILE A 190 -12.01 13.99 -3.09
CA ILE A 190 -12.16 12.58 -2.70
C ILE A 190 -13.59 12.13 -3.04
N LYS A 191 -13.69 11.07 -3.85
CA LYS A 191 -14.99 10.50 -4.29
C LYS A 191 -15.32 9.19 -3.56
N ARG A 192 -14.30 8.45 -3.13
CA ARG A 192 -14.42 7.21 -2.34
C ARG A 192 -13.18 6.98 -1.50
N VAL A 193 -13.33 6.21 -0.44
CA VAL A 193 -12.23 5.65 0.35
C VAL A 193 -12.15 4.16 0.07
N LEU A 194 -10.94 3.64 -0.13
CA LEU A 194 -10.68 2.21 -0.29
C LEU A 194 -9.63 1.78 0.72
N VAL A 195 -9.99 0.82 1.56
CA VAL A 195 -9.11 0.30 2.63
C VAL A 195 -8.78 -1.15 2.33
N ASP A 196 -7.50 -1.55 2.45
CA ASP A 196 -7.14 -2.96 2.44
C ASP A 196 -7.77 -3.64 3.67
N LYS A 197 -8.54 -4.71 3.42
CA LYS A 197 -9.37 -5.33 4.45
C LYS A 197 -8.52 -6.14 5.42
N PHE A 198 -8.24 -5.57 6.58
CA PHE A 198 -7.47 -6.21 7.65
C PHE A 198 -8.34 -6.93 8.68
N THR A 199 -9.67 -6.71 8.69
CA THR A 199 -10.58 -7.30 9.68
C THR A 199 -12.01 -7.44 9.15
N PRO A 200 -12.78 -8.45 9.61
CA PRO A 200 -14.25 -8.51 9.43
C PRO A 200 -15.03 -7.71 10.48
N SER A 201 -14.38 -7.12 11.49
CA SER A 201 -15.02 -6.45 12.61
C SER A 201 -15.89 -5.27 12.17
N TYR A 202 -17.18 -5.31 12.53
CA TYR A 202 -18.14 -4.23 12.24
C TYR A 202 -17.76 -2.93 12.95
N SER A 203 -17.37 -3.00 14.23
CA SER A 203 -16.99 -1.80 15.01
C SER A 203 -15.76 -1.10 14.48
N ALA A 204 -14.75 -1.87 14.05
CA ALA A 204 -13.54 -1.35 13.41
C ALA A 204 -13.89 -0.64 12.09
N ASN A 205 -14.70 -1.28 11.25
CA ASN A 205 -15.14 -0.71 9.97
C ASN A 205 -16.01 0.54 10.19
N ALA A 206 -16.94 0.53 11.16
CA ALA A 206 -17.78 1.69 11.48
C ALA A 206 -16.95 2.92 11.90
N ARG A 207 -15.85 2.72 12.63
CA ARG A 207 -14.94 3.80 13.00
C ARG A 207 -14.29 4.44 11.77
N ILE A 208 -13.85 3.64 10.80
CA ILE A 208 -13.25 4.12 9.55
C ILE A 208 -14.30 4.86 8.70
N ILE A 209 -15.52 4.32 8.60
CA ILE A 209 -16.63 4.97 7.89
C ILE A 209 -16.94 6.34 8.51
N ALA A 210 -17.00 6.43 9.83
CA ALA A 210 -17.22 7.71 10.52
C ALA A 210 -16.12 8.74 10.23
N ALA A 211 -14.87 8.31 10.11
CA ALA A 211 -13.74 9.19 9.78
C ALA A 211 -13.77 9.72 8.33
N ALA A 212 -14.39 8.99 7.41
CA ALA A 212 -14.60 9.41 6.04
C ALA A 212 -15.80 10.38 5.85
N GLY A 213 -16.66 10.51 6.88
CA GLY A 213 -17.83 11.39 6.85
C GLY A 213 -18.89 10.89 5.85
N LYS A 214 -19.18 11.72 4.83
CA LYS A 214 -20.17 11.37 3.77
C LYS A 214 -19.57 10.63 2.59
N ILE A 215 -18.25 10.42 2.57
CA ILE A 215 -17.55 9.76 1.46
C ILE A 215 -17.77 8.26 1.56
N PRO A 216 -18.20 7.56 0.49
CA PRO A 216 -18.35 6.11 0.50
C PRO A 216 -17.04 5.39 0.84
N VAL A 217 -17.11 4.35 1.67
CA VAL A 217 -15.96 3.53 2.09
C VAL A 217 -16.14 2.09 1.66
N ASP A 218 -15.17 1.58 0.92
CA ASP A 218 -15.08 0.19 0.50
C ASP A 218 -13.93 -0.52 1.25
N PHE A 219 -14.18 -1.77 1.67
CA PHE A 219 -13.18 -2.65 2.26
C PHE A 219 -12.93 -3.84 1.32
N GLN A 220 -11.76 -3.94 0.76
CA GLN A 220 -11.44 -4.95 -0.25
C GLN A 220 -10.20 -5.73 0.15
N VAL A 221 -10.27 -7.07 0.05
CA VAL A 221 -9.10 -7.94 0.23
C VAL A 221 -8.17 -7.75 -0.96
N ARG A 222 -6.88 -7.58 -0.72
CA ARG A 222 -5.85 -7.28 -1.73
C ARG A 222 -6.15 -5.98 -2.48
N ALA A 223 -6.55 -4.97 -1.72
CA ALA A 223 -6.85 -3.65 -2.28
C ALA A 223 -5.62 -2.96 -2.89
N GLU A 224 -4.41 -3.47 -2.65
CA GLU A 224 -3.17 -3.02 -3.31
C GLU A 224 -3.17 -3.17 -4.84
N GLN A 225 -4.17 -3.82 -5.41
CA GLN A 225 -4.43 -3.80 -6.85
C GLN A 225 -4.94 -2.43 -7.33
N ASP A 226 -5.57 -1.64 -6.46
CA ASP A 226 -5.93 -0.24 -6.75
C ASP A 226 -4.68 0.65 -6.55
N PRO A 227 -4.31 1.48 -7.54
CA PRO A 227 -3.12 2.32 -7.46
C PRO A 227 -3.07 3.25 -6.25
N ALA A 228 -4.20 3.74 -5.76
CA ALA A 228 -4.23 4.60 -4.57
C ALA A 228 -3.78 3.84 -3.32
N VAL A 229 -4.22 2.59 -3.16
CA VAL A 229 -3.81 1.73 -2.04
C VAL A 229 -2.37 1.28 -2.22
N ALA A 230 -1.95 0.91 -3.45
CA ALA A 230 -0.57 0.53 -3.72
C ALA A 230 0.43 1.65 -3.38
N ILE A 231 0.10 2.91 -3.72
CA ILE A 231 0.93 4.07 -3.35
C ILE A 231 0.90 4.29 -1.83
N ALA A 232 -0.25 4.16 -1.16
CA ALA A 232 -0.35 4.24 0.30
C ALA A 232 0.53 3.18 0.97
N SER A 233 0.55 1.95 0.45
CA SER A 233 1.40 0.84 0.91
C SER A 233 2.89 1.18 0.79
N VAL A 234 3.33 1.70 -0.35
CA VAL A 234 4.72 2.15 -0.56
C VAL A 234 5.11 3.24 0.44
N ILE A 235 4.24 4.23 0.68
CA ILE A 235 4.51 5.31 1.63
C ILE A 235 4.57 4.77 3.06
N ALA A 236 3.64 3.89 3.46
CA ALA A 236 3.64 3.26 4.78
C ALA A 236 4.93 2.44 5.00
N ARG A 237 5.32 1.65 4.01
CA ARG A 237 6.55 0.85 4.06
C ARG A 237 7.80 1.72 4.13
N ALA A 238 7.88 2.81 3.36
CA ALA A 238 8.98 3.76 3.45
C ALA A 238 9.07 4.38 4.85
N GLY A 239 7.95 4.84 5.40
CA GLY A 239 7.89 5.38 6.75
C GLY A 239 8.36 4.39 7.82
N TYR A 240 8.02 3.10 7.65
CA TYR A 240 8.48 2.02 8.50
C TYR A 240 10.01 1.83 8.40
N LEU A 241 10.56 1.71 7.19
CA LEU A 241 12.00 1.51 6.94
C LEU A 241 12.84 2.68 7.47
N ILE A 242 12.39 3.92 7.22
CA ILE A 242 13.05 5.14 7.74
C ILE A 242 13.06 5.10 9.27
N SER A 243 11.97 4.68 9.90
CA SER A 243 11.89 4.62 11.36
C SER A 243 12.77 3.52 11.95
N LEU A 244 12.87 2.34 11.29
CA LEU A 244 13.82 1.30 11.72
C LEU A 244 15.25 1.84 11.72
N ARG A 245 15.65 2.49 10.63
CA ARG A 245 16.97 3.10 10.54
C ARG A 245 17.19 4.16 11.62
N GLN A 246 16.23 5.06 11.81
CA GLN A 246 16.29 6.08 12.86
C GLN A 246 16.46 5.47 14.25
N ILE A 247 15.72 4.40 14.59
CA ILE A 247 15.85 3.70 15.87
C ILE A 247 17.25 3.09 16.00
N SER A 248 17.76 2.41 14.96
CA SER A 248 19.10 1.84 14.95
C SER A 248 20.18 2.90 15.19
N GLU A 249 20.04 4.06 14.58
CA GLU A 249 20.98 5.18 14.72
C GLU A 249 20.91 5.86 16.10
N THR A 250 19.70 6.16 16.58
CA THR A 250 19.52 7.04 17.75
C THR A 250 19.34 6.29 19.07
N VAL A 251 18.77 5.08 19.05
CA VAL A 251 18.48 4.29 20.27
C VAL A 251 19.52 3.20 20.46
N LEU A 252 19.95 2.55 19.38
CA LEU A 252 20.94 1.48 19.42
C LEU A 252 22.36 1.96 19.06
N GLU A 253 22.59 3.28 18.93
CA GLU A 253 23.92 3.90 18.72
C GLU A 253 24.67 3.30 17.51
N ASN A 254 23.95 2.85 16.46
CA ASN A 254 24.48 2.12 15.31
C ASN A 254 25.15 0.77 15.62
N LYS A 255 25.01 0.23 16.85
CA LYS A 255 25.58 -1.10 17.18
C LYS A 255 24.81 -2.23 16.51
N PHE A 256 23.51 -2.04 16.27
CA PHE A 256 22.65 -3.00 15.63
C PHE A 256 21.79 -2.34 14.53
N SER A 257 21.59 -3.06 13.44
CA SER A 257 20.64 -2.69 12.38
C SER A 257 19.35 -3.47 12.54
N LEU A 258 18.25 -2.79 12.86
CA LEU A 258 16.95 -3.44 12.99
C LEU A 258 16.44 -3.92 11.62
N ILE A 259 15.89 -5.12 11.60
CA ILE A 259 15.36 -5.79 10.41
C ILE A 259 13.85 -5.91 10.47
N PRO A 260 13.16 -5.93 9.30
CA PRO A 260 11.75 -6.30 9.22
C PRO A 260 11.52 -7.79 9.55
N GLY A 261 10.31 -8.10 10.02
CA GLY A 261 9.88 -9.47 10.30
C GLY A 261 9.83 -9.80 11.78
N SER A 262 9.45 -11.06 12.06
CA SER A 262 9.33 -11.62 13.40
C SER A 262 9.78 -13.10 13.46
N GLY A 263 10.64 -13.51 12.50
CA GLY A 263 11.17 -14.86 12.40
C GLY A 263 12.46 -15.06 13.20
N ALA A 264 13.15 -16.20 12.96
CA ALA A 264 14.35 -16.62 13.70
C ALA A 264 15.51 -15.59 13.67
N GLU A 265 15.66 -14.83 12.57
CA GLU A 265 16.66 -13.75 12.51
C GLU A 265 16.32 -12.62 13.50
N SER A 266 15.02 -12.33 13.69
CA SER A 266 14.56 -11.35 14.67
C SER A 266 14.75 -11.87 16.11
N ASP A 267 14.53 -13.18 16.37
CA ASP A 267 14.77 -13.78 17.68
C ASP A 267 16.25 -13.65 18.07
N LYS A 268 17.16 -14.01 17.17
CA LYS A 268 18.61 -13.88 17.41
C LYS A 268 19.01 -12.42 17.66
N LEU A 269 18.46 -11.49 16.89
CA LEU A 269 18.76 -10.07 17.07
C LEU A 269 18.21 -9.53 18.41
N LEU A 270 17.08 -10.04 18.90
CA LEU A 270 16.56 -9.71 20.22
C LEU A 270 17.55 -10.14 21.33
N GLU A 271 18.05 -11.38 21.28
CA GLU A 271 19.03 -11.91 22.24
C GLU A 271 20.30 -11.04 22.26
N GLU A 272 20.89 -10.76 21.11
CA GLU A 272 22.09 -9.93 20.97
C GLU A 272 21.88 -8.50 21.51
N ILE A 273 20.71 -7.90 21.28
CA ILE A 273 20.38 -6.57 21.79
C ILE A 273 20.18 -6.60 23.30
N GLU A 274 19.52 -7.62 23.84
CA GLU A 274 19.30 -7.78 25.29
C GLU A 274 20.62 -7.89 26.04
N GLU A 275 21.55 -8.70 25.53
CA GLU A 275 22.90 -8.81 26.11
C GLU A 275 23.66 -7.47 26.16
N CYS A 276 23.45 -6.61 25.16
CA CYS A 276 24.18 -5.36 25.03
C CYS A 276 23.53 -4.19 25.80
N PHE A 277 22.18 -4.11 25.79
CA PHE A 277 21.43 -2.95 26.28
C PHE A 277 20.49 -3.26 27.45
N GLY A 278 20.28 -4.54 27.77
CA GLY A 278 19.30 -4.97 28.76
C GLY A 278 17.85 -4.93 28.26
N HIS A 279 16.95 -5.53 29.04
CA HIS A 279 15.55 -5.76 28.65
C HIS A 279 14.75 -4.48 28.39
N ASP A 280 15.00 -3.42 29.16
CA ASP A 280 14.21 -2.17 29.09
C ASP A 280 14.28 -1.46 27.73
N ILE A 281 15.32 -1.75 26.94
CA ILE A 281 15.49 -1.17 25.60
C ILE A 281 14.35 -1.52 24.67
N PHE A 282 13.76 -2.70 24.84
CA PHE A 282 12.74 -3.23 23.95
C PHE A 282 11.50 -2.34 23.88
N ASN A 283 11.14 -1.66 24.96
CA ASN A 283 10.02 -0.73 24.93
C ASN A 283 10.20 0.41 23.91
N LYS A 284 11.45 0.77 23.59
CA LYS A 284 11.79 1.83 22.63
C LYS A 284 11.97 1.36 21.20
N ILE A 285 12.24 0.06 20.99
CA ILE A 285 12.63 -0.47 19.68
C ILE A 285 11.66 -1.50 19.11
N ALA A 286 10.84 -2.14 19.94
CA ALA A 286 10.04 -3.30 19.55
C ALA A 286 8.61 -3.26 20.12
N LYS A 287 7.72 -4.03 19.49
CA LYS A 287 6.35 -4.28 19.93
C LYS A 287 6.34 -5.49 20.86
N THR A 288 6.31 -5.25 22.17
CA THR A 288 6.55 -6.25 23.22
C THR A 288 5.45 -7.30 23.42
N HIS A 289 4.33 -7.18 22.70
CA HIS A 289 3.24 -8.17 22.73
C HIS A 289 3.49 -9.40 21.81
N PHE A 290 4.58 -9.41 21.04
CA PHE A 290 4.93 -10.56 20.19
C PHE A 290 5.40 -11.72 21.02
N ALA A 291 4.98 -12.95 20.68
CA ALA A 291 5.37 -14.19 21.35
C ALA A 291 6.88 -14.48 21.35
N ASN A 292 7.65 -13.75 20.54
CA ASN A 292 9.10 -13.79 20.54
C ASN A 292 9.68 -13.43 21.92
N PHE A 293 9.05 -12.50 22.64
CA PHE A 293 9.48 -12.07 23.98
C PHE A 293 9.27 -13.14 25.06
N GLU A 294 8.32 -14.08 24.86
CA GLU A 294 8.11 -15.21 25.77
C GLU A 294 9.23 -16.26 25.68
N ARG A 295 10.08 -16.18 24.64
CA ARG A 295 11.19 -17.11 24.37
C ARG A 295 12.55 -16.55 24.74
N LEU A 296 12.63 -15.26 25.08
CA LEU A 296 13.86 -14.69 25.62
C LEU A 296 14.22 -15.36 26.94
N PRO A 297 15.51 -15.66 27.19
CA PRO A 297 15.96 -16.38 28.37
C PRO A 297 15.69 -15.66 29.68
#